data_5ba49ff73181c9059ca2db5407dc61e2
#
_entry.id   5ba49ff73181c9059ca2db5407dc61e2
#
_cell.length_a   1.000
_cell.length_b   1.000
_cell.length_c   1.000
_cell.angle_alpha   90.00
_cell.angle_beta   90.00
_cell.angle_gamma   90.00
#
_symmetry.space_group_name_H-M   'P 1'
#
loop_
_entity.id
_entity.type
_entity.pdbx_description
1 polymer ?
#
loop_
_entity_poly.entity_id
_entity_poly.type
_entity_poly.pdbx_seq_one_letter_code
_entity_poly.pdbx_strand_id
1 'polypeptide(L)'
;LYRPGKKEIITDQKSLNWDDVAYVDENGGVQLKEWRVLELERQLQELEEAEQYALVALSDGFYECYYCAGGKYYLQEGMIWKYGITRKGVDRRYRGLWLSKMRLAYRVQFRGTNHECQIEEKRKIFLYPMHHDNRIRKPSDRLARPPGNKNDN
;
A
#
# COMPACT_ATOMS: atom_id res chain seq x y z
N LEU A 1 0.70 17.48 13.00
CA LEU A 1 0.85 17.45 13.06
C LEU A 1 1.04 17.74 12.84
N TYR A 2 1.03 17.75 12.71
CA TYR A 2 1.23 17.95 12.63
C TYR A 2 1.76 18.20 12.15
N ARG A 3 2.57 18.63 12.42
CA ARG A 3 3.22 18.93 12.29
C ARG A 3 3.91 19.44 12.29
N PRO A 4 4.15 19.93 12.00
CA PRO A 4 5.39 20.26 12.23
C PRO A 4 5.63 21.16 13.13
N GLY A 5 5.38 22.26 13.13
CA GLY A 5 5.81 23.03 14.16
C GLY A 5 5.86 22.25 15.38
N LYS A 6 4.86 21.63 15.71
CA LYS A 6 4.91 20.88 16.82
C LYS A 6 5.80 19.75 16.72
N LYS A 7 6.48 19.69 15.64
CA LYS A 7 7.43 18.71 15.48
C LYS A 7 8.46 18.68 16.58
N GLU A 8 8.83 19.81 17.08
CA GLU A 8 9.78 19.83 18.15
C GLU A 8 9.29 19.05 19.35
N ILE A 9 8.02 19.22 19.64
CA ILE A 9 7.46 18.53 20.78
C ILE A 9 7.51 17.05 20.57
N ILE A 10 7.19 16.63 19.35
CA ILE A 10 7.14 15.23 19.05
C ILE A 10 8.52 14.60 19.03
N THR A 11 9.50 15.32 18.51
CA THR A 11 10.81 14.75 18.38
C THR A 11 11.55 14.64 19.69
N ASP A 12 11.25 15.49 20.62
CA ASP A 12 11.92 15.48 21.90
C ASP A 12 11.13 14.66 22.90
N GLN A 13 11.13 13.37 22.71
CA GLN A 13 10.40 12.48 23.59
C GLN A 13 10.99 12.47 24.99
N LYS A 14 12.27 12.82 25.13
CA LYS A 14 12.90 12.81 26.43
C LYS A 14 12.33 13.82 27.37
N SER A 15 11.80 14.92 26.87
CA SER A 15 11.23 15.95 27.72
C SER A 15 9.75 15.75 27.96
N LEU A 16 9.17 14.65 27.48
CA LEU A 16 7.76 14.41 27.66
C LEU A 16 7.48 13.90 29.05
N ASN A 17 6.70 14.63 29.81
CA ASN A 17 6.37 14.28 31.20
C ASN A 17 4.94 13.81 31.29
N TRP A 18 4.62 13.21 32.44
CA TRP A 18 3.27 12.72 32.68
C TRP A 18 2.24 13.84 32.52
N ASP A 19 2.55 15.03 33.03
CA ASP A 19 1.63 16.18 32.96
C ASP A 19 1.36 16.62 31.52
N ASP A 20 2.22 16.26 30.60
CA ASP A 20 2.03 16.63 29.19
C ASP A 20 0.97 15.77 28.53
N VAL A 21 0.71 14.58 29.03
CA VAL A 21 -0.15 13.62 28.37
C VAL A 21 -1.39 13.24 29.17
N ALA A 22 -1.41 13.53 30.48
CA ALA A 22 -2.49 13.08 31.33
C ALA A 22 -2.81 14.12 32.39
N TYR A 23 -3.92 13.91 33.09
CA TYR A 23 -4.34 14.79 34.20
C TYR A 23 -5.25 14.00 35.12
N VAL A 24 -5.44 14.53 36.34
CA VAL A 24 -6.36 13.96 37.31
C VAL A 24 -7.67 14.74 37.25
N ASP A 25 -8.77 14.07 37.03
CA ASP A 25 -10.06 14.73 36.94
C ASP A 25 -10.60 15.06 38.35
N GLU A 26 -11.77 15.69 38.41
CA GLU A 26 -12.32 16.13 39.67
C GLU A 26 -12.72 15.01 40.60
N ASN A 27 -12.85 13.80 40.09
CA ASN A 27 -13.19 12.63 40.89
C ASN A 27 -11.98 11.80 41.29
N GLY A 28 -10.78 12.31 40.98
CA GLY A 28 -9.55 11.60 41.30
C GLY A 28 -9.15 10.55 40.28
N GLY A 29 -9.89 10.46 39.17
CA GLY A 29 -9.54 9.52 38.10
C GLY A 29 -8.46 10.10 37.21
N VAL A 30 -7.64 9.22 36.64
CA VAL A 30 -6.59 9.63 35.71
C VAL A 30 -7.12 9.55 34.30
N GLN A 31 -6.95 10.63 33.54
CA GLN A 31 -7.41 10.72 32.16
C GLN A 31 -6.26 11.14 31.26
N LEU A 32 -6.29 10.69 30.02
CA LEU A 32 -5.38 11.23 29.01
C LEU A 32 -5.89 12.57 28.52
N LYS A 33 -4.98 13.46 28.20
CA LYS A 33 -5.35 14.73 27.59
C LYS A 33 -5.93 14.47 26.20
N GLU A 34 -6.85 15.32 25.80
CA GLU A 34 -7.58 15.13 24.56
C GLU A 34 -6.66 14.98 23.36
N TRP A 35 -5.65 15.85 23.26
CA TRP A 35 -4.75 15.76 22.10
C TRP A 35 -4.06 14.41 22.01
N ARG A 36 -3.79 13.79 23.18
CA ARG A 36 -3.11 12.49 23.21
C ARG A 36 -4.04 11.38 22.72
N VAL A 37 -5.31 11.45 23.12
CA VAL A 37 -6.30 10.49 22.66
C VAL A 37 -6.48 10.58 21.15
N LEU A 38 -6.59 11.82 20.64
CA LEU A 38 -6.76 12.03 19.20
C LEU A 38 -5.55 11.54 18.43
N GLU A 39 -4.36 11.76 18.96
CA GLU A 39 -3.15 11.29 18.29
C GLU A 39 -3.09 9.77 18.25
N LEU A 40 -3.48 9.11 19.34
CA LEU A 40 -3.54 7.65 19.37
C LEU A 40 -4.52 7.14 18.33
N GLU A 41 -5.71 7.73 18.28
CA GLU A 41 -6.73 7.31 17.31
C GLU A 41 -6.24 7.48 15.87
N ARG A 42 -5.57 8.61 15.61
CA ARG A 42 -5.01 8.85 14.28
C ARG A 42 -3.99 7.78 13.89
N GLN A 43 -3.09 7.46 14.81
CA GLN A 43 -2.05 6.46 14.55
C GLN A 43 -2.65 5.06 14.35
N LEU A 44 -3.64 4.72 15.17
CA LEU A 44 -4.29 3.42 15.02
C LEU A 44 -5.01 3.32 13.68
N GLN A 45 -5.67 4.39 13.27
CA GLN A 45 -6.36 4.41 12.00
C GLN A 45 -5.39 4.25 10.84
N GLU A 46 -4.23 4.92 10.91
CA GLU A 46 -3.23 4.78 9.87
C GLU A 46 -2.72 3.34 9.74
N LEU A 47 -2.56 2.68 10.88
CA LEU A 47 -2.09 1.30 10.87
C LEU A 47 -3.12 0.33 10.31
N GLU A 48 -4.40 0.68 10.44
CA GLU A 48 -5.47 -0.19 9.99
C GLU A 48 -5.95 0.11 8.58
N GLU A 49 -5.53 1.24 8.00
CA GLU A 49 -6.04 1.63 6.70
C GLU A 49 -4.99 1.46 5.63
N ALA A 50 -4.97 0.27 5.06
CA ALA A 50 -4.12 -0.01 3.92
C ALA A 50 -4.92 -0.80 2.90
N GLU A 51 -4.45 -0.78 1.66
CA GLU A 51 -5.07 -1.52 0.57
C GLU A 51 -4.01 -2.33 -0.13
N GLN A 52 -4.33 -3.56 -0.41
CA GLN A 52 -3.55 -4.36 -1.35
C GLN A 52 -4.27 -4.24 -2.69
N TYR A 53 -3.54 -3.92 -3.74
CA TYR A 53 -4.13 -3.63 -5.04
C TYR A 53 -3.42 -4.39 -6.15
N ALA A 54 -4.08 -4.43 -7.29
CA ALA A 54 -3.47 -4.86 -8.54
C ALA A 54 -3.58 -3.72 -9.53
N LEU A 55 -2.56 -3.56 -10.35
CA LEU A 55 -2.63 -2.72 -11.52
C LEU A 55 -2.86 -3.65 -12.70
N VAL A 56 -3.91 -3.38 -13.47
CA VAL A 56 -4.29 -4.25 -14.57
C VAL A 56 -4.28 -3.48 -15.88
N ALA A 57 -4.03 -4.19 -16.97
CA ALA A 57 -3.97 -3.59 -18.29
C ALA A 57 -5.34 -3.06 -18.70
N LEU A 58 -5.41 -1.81 -19.14
CA LEU A 58 -6.64 -1.20 -19.66
C LEU A 58 -6.92 -1.62 -21.09
N SER A 59 -5.89 -2.02 -21.81
CA SER A 59 -6.05 -2.41 -23.22
C SER A 59 -4.96 -3.39 -23.59
N ASP A 60 -5.22 -4.13 -24.68
CA ASP A 60 -4.22 -5.05 -25.20
C ASP A 60 -3.01 -4.27 -25.69
N GLY A 61 -1.83 -4.80 -25.46
CA GLY A 61 -0.62 -4.16 -25.95
C GLY A 61 0.61 -4.55 -25.15
N PHE A 62 1.73 -3.89 -25.48
CA PHE A 62 2.99 -4.13 -24.79
C PHE A 62 3.10 -3.21 -23.58
N TYR A 63 3.49 -3.77 -22.45
CA TYR A 63 3.69 -3.08 -21.18
C TYR A 63 5.12 -3.31 -20.72
N GLU A 64 5.62 -2.41 -19.89
CA GLU A 64 6.97 -2.56 -19.37
C GLU A 64 7.07 -3.82 -18.54
N CYS A 65 8.20 -4.49 -18.65
CA CYS A 65 8.49 -5.66 -17.82
C CYS A 65 9.91 -5.49 -17.29
N TYR A 66 10.02 -5.39 -15.96
CA TYR A 66 11.28 -5.01 -15.35
C TYR A 66 12.34 -6.12 -15.37
N TYR A 67 11.94 -7.34 -15.69
CA TYR A 67 12.87 -8.45 -15.70
C TYR A 67 12.81 -9.30 -16.97
N CYS A 68 12.02 -8.86 -17.96
CA CYS A 68 11.90 -9.60 -19.21
C CYS A 68 12.96 -9.16 -20.20
N ALA A 69 13.40 -10.09 -21.05
CA ALA A 69 14.28 -9.75 -22.16
C ALA A 69 13.57 -8.74 -23.04
N GLY A 70 14.26 -7.68 -23.41
CA GLY A 70 13.67 -6.63 -24.22
C GLY A 70 12.86 -5.61 -23.46
N GLY A 71 12.62 -5.82 -22.16
CA GLY A 71 11.97 -4.84 -21.31
C GLY A 71 10.48 -4.68 -21.51
N LYS A 72 9.84 -5.52 -22.31
CA LYS A 72 8.42 -5.43 -22.62
C LYS A 72 7.77 -6.78 -22.64
N TYR A 73 6.46 -6.78 -22.34
CA TYR A 73 5.68 -8.01 -22.34
C TYR A 73 4.25 -7.70 -22.78
N TYR A 74 3.67 -8.55 -23.62
CA TYR A 74 2.33 -8.32 -24.15
C TYR A 74 1.29 -8.75 -23.13
N LEU A 75 0.35 -7.85 -22.81
CA LEU A 75 -0.77 -8.14 -21.92
C LEU A 75 -2.07 -7.90 -22.64
N GLN A 76 -3.04 -8.75 -22.36
CA GLN A 76 -4.41 -8.53 -22.80
C GLN A 76 -5.12 -7.69 -21.74
N GLU A 77 -6.15 -6.97 -22.17
CA GLU A 77 -6.96 -6.15 -21.29
C GLU A 77 -7.39 -6.96 -20.06
N GLY A 78 -7.24 -6.39 -18.88
CA GLY A 78 -7.63 -7.03 -17.63
C GLY A 78 -6.55 -7.88 -16.98
N MET A 79 -5.45 -8.15 -17.69
CA MET A 79 -4.37 -8.94 -17.10
C MET A 79 -3.61 -8.14 -16.05
N ILE A 80 -3.11 -8.85 -15.05
CA ILE A 80 -2.37 -8.24 -13.94
C ILE A 80 -0.99 -7.79 -14.40
N TRP A 81 -0.68 -6.53 -14.15
CA TRP A 81 0.65 -6.00 -14.41
C TRP A 81 1.49 -5.96 -13.14
N LYS A 82 0.87 -5.65 -12.00
CA LYS A 82 1.60 -5.51 -10.74
C LYS A 82 0.66 -5.68 -9.55
N TYR A 83 1.18 -6.29 -8.50
CA TYR A 83 0.55 -6.24 -7.17
C TYR A 83 1.30 -5.24 -6.30
N GLY A 84 0.60 -4.57 -5.42
CA GLY A 84 1.21 -3.62 -4.50
C GLY A 84 0.34 -3.37 -3.30
N ILE A 85 0.86 -2.55 -2.40
CA ILE A 85 0.10 -2.08 -1.23
C ILE A 85 0.28 -0.58 -1.11
N THR A 86 -0.73 0.07 -0.54
CA THR A 86 -0.64 1.49 -0.26
C THR A 86 -1.53 1.82 0.92
N ARG A 87 -1.21 2.89 1.62
CA ARG A 87 -2.08 3.38 2.66
C ARG A 87 -3.24 4.12 2.01
N LYS A 88 -4.41 3.97 2.61
CA LYS A 88 -5.61 4.58 2.09
C LYS A 88 -5.44 6.09 1.95
N GLY A 89 -5.75 6.61 0.78
CA GLY A 89 -5.67 8.03 0.51
C GLY A 89 -4.31 8.56 0.11
N VAL A 90 -3.27 7.74 0.22
CA VAL A 90 -1.91 8.18 -0.11
C VAL A 90 -1.69 7.96 -1.60
N ASP A 91 -1.13 8.99 -2.25
CA ASP A 91 -0.67 8.92 -3.64
C ASP A 91 -1.73 8.67 -4.70
N ARG A 92 -3.00 8.65 -4.35
CA ARG A 92 -4.01 8.37 -5.36
C ARG A 92 -4.05 9.40 -6.48
N ARG A 93 -3.82 10.67 -6.14
CA ARG A 93 -3.80 11.72 -7.15
C ARG A 93 -2.67 11.54 -8.13
N TYR A 94 -1.49 11.23 -7.60
CA TYR A 94 -0.33 11.03 -8.45
C TYR A 94 -0.50 9.80 -9.30
N ARG A 95 -1.07 8.76 -8.71
CA ARG A 95 -1.31 7.52 -9.43
C ARG A 95 -2.23 7.72 -10.61
N GLY A 96 -3.22 8.61 -10.48
CA GLY A 96 -4.17 8.84 -11.55
C GLY A 96 -3.51 9.23 -12.85
N LEU A 97 -2.60 10.20 -12.80
CA LEU A 97 -1.89 10.65 -14.00
C LEU A 97 -0.95 9.58 -14.53
N TRP A 98 -0.20 8.96 -13.63
CA TRP A 98 0.75 7.92 -14.02
C TRP A 98 0.03 6.72 -14.63
N LEU A 99 -1.09 6.33 -14.03
CA LEU A 99 -1.87 5.18 -14.51
C LEU A 99 -2.37 5.42 -15.92
N SER A 100 -2.85 6.62 -16.22
CA SER A 100 -3.30 6.95 -17.58
C SER A 100 -2.17 6.79 -18.57
N LYS A 101 -1.00 7.31 -18.23
CA LYS A 101 0.16 7.22 -19.08
C LYS A 101 0.55 5.77 -19.34
N MET A 102 0.49 4.95 -18.29
CA MET A 102 0.88 3.55 -18.38
C MET A 102 -0.22 2.65 -18.90
N ARG A 103 -1.41 3.21 -19.14
CA ARG A 103 -2.59 2.45 -19.59
C ARG A 103 -2.96 1.35 -18.60
N LEU A 104 -2.95 1.70 -17.31
CA LEU A 104 -3.25 0.76 -16.24
C LEU A 104 -4.45 1.22 -15.43
N ALA A 105 -5.18 0.29 -14.85
CA ALA A 105 -6.25 0.57 -13.92
C ALA A 105 -5.88 0.06 -12.53
N TYR A 106 -6.30 0.80 -11.53
CA TYR A 106 -6.07 0.47 -10.13
C TYR A 106 -7.27 -0.33 -9.61
N ARG A 107 -7.01 -1.50 -9.06
CA ARG A 107 -8.08 -2.36 -8.53
C ARG A 107 -7.74 -2.76 -7.11
N VAL A 108 -8.57 -2.36 -6.15
CA VAL A 108 -8.40 -2.78 -4.77
C VAL A 108 -8.82 -4.24 -4.66
N GLN A 109 -7.96 -5.06 -4.08
CA GLN A 109 -8.24 -6.48 -3.91
C GLN A 109 -8.49 -6.85 -2.45
N PHE A 110 -7.89 -6.11 -1.53
CA PHE A 110 -8.01 -6.41 -0.11
C PHE A 110 -7.78 -5.13 0.69
N ARG A 111 -8.51 -4.96 1.79
CA ARG A 111 -8.31 -3.86 2.71
C ARG A 111 -8.11 -4.41 4.11
N GLY A 112 -7.20 -3.81 4.84
CA GLY A 112 -6.92 -4.24 6.19
C GLY A 112 -5.75 -3.46 6.75
N THR A 113 -5.09 -4.04 7.74
CA THR A 113 -3.88 -3.43 8.29
C THR A 113 -2.75 -3.55 7.28
N ASN A 114 -1.73 -2.72 7.46
CA ASN A 114 -0.56 -2.79 6.60
C ASN A 114 0.04 -4.19 6.60
N HIS A 115 0.08 -4.83 7.76
CA HIS A 115 0.63 -6.18 7.88
C HIS A 115 -0.20 -7.20 7.09
N GLU A 116 -1.52 -7.11 7.23
CA GLU A 116 -2.41 -8.01 6.50
C GLU A 116 -2.28 -7.82 4.99
N CYS A 117 -2.15 -6.57 4.56
CA CYS A 117 -1.97 -6.27 3.15
C CYS A 117 -0.65 -6.81 2.62
N GLN A 118 0.42 -6.75 3.43
CA GLN A 118 1.70 -7.32 3.05
C GLN A 118 1.60 -8.83 2.86
N ILE A 119 0.86 -9.50 3.73
CA ILE A 119 0.65 -10.95 3.60
C ILE A 119 -0.08 -11.25 2.29
N GLU A 120 -1.13 -10.49 1.99
CA GLU A 120 -1.90 -10.71 0.75
C GLU A 120 -1.05 -10.45 -0.48
N GLU A 121 -0.28 -9.37 -0.47
CA GLU A 121 0.58 -9.06 -1.59
C GLU A 121 1.60 -10.17 -1.84
N LYS A 122 2.28 -10.56 -0.78
CA LYS A 122 3.32 -11.59 -0.91
C LYS A 122 2.73 -12.90 -1.40
N ARG A 123 1.58 -13.29 -0.87
CA ARG A 123 0.93 -14.51 -1.30
C ARG A 123 0.60 -14.45 -2.79
N LYS A 124 0.04 -13.33 -3.25
CA LYS A 124 -0.34 -13.18 -4.65
C LYS A 124 0.86 -13.19 -5.57
N ILE A 125 1.95 -12.55 -5.18
CA ILE A 125 3.16 -12.55 -5.99
C ILE A 125 3.71 -13.96 -6.11
N PHE A 126 3.82 -14.67 -5.00
CA PHE A 126 4.40 -16.01 -5.00
C PHE A 126 3.52 -17.04 -5.71
N LEU A 127 2.21 -16.84 -5.67
CA LEU A 127 1.28 -17.76 -6.33
C LEU A 127 0.98 -17.37 -7.78
N TYR A 128 1.54 -16.27 -8.25
CA TYR A 128 1.27 -15.80 -9.61
C TYR A 128 1.55 -16.87 -10.69
N PRO A 129 2.56 -17.72 -10.58
CA PRO A 129 2.75 -18.76 -11.59
C PRO A 129 1.51 -19.60 -11.87
N MET A 130 0.62 -19.73 -10.88
CA MET A 130 -0.60 -20.49 -11.00
C MET A 130 -1.83 -19.64 -11.32
N HIS A 131 -1.65 -18.34 -11.47
CA HIS A 131 -2.74 -17.43 -11.76
C HIS A 131 -3.33 -17.70 -13.15
N HIS A 132 -4.62 -17.42 -13.29
CA HIS A 132 -5.33 -17.61 -14.57
C HIS A 132 -4.62 -16.95 -15.74
N ASP A 133 -4.15 -15.71 -15.57
CA ASP A 133 -3.46 -14.98 -16.63
C ASP A 133 -2.29 -15.81 -17.18
N ASN A 134 -1.58 -16.45 -16.26
CA ASN A 134 -0.39 -17.20 -16.62
C ASN A 134 -0.75 -18.55 -17.23
N ARG A 135 -1.82 -19.15 -16.73
CA ARG A 135 -2.21 -20.48 -17.19
C ARG A 135 -2.69 -20.50 -18.64
N ILE A 136 -3.26 -19.39 -19.11
CA ILE A 136 -3.72 -19.29 -20.50
C ILE A 136 -2.60 -18.96 -21.46
N ARG A 137 -1.39 -18.66 -20.95
CA ARG A 137 -0.22 -18.43 -21.78
C ARG A 137 0.42 -19.74 -22.17
N LYS A 138 1.14 -19.72 -23.30
CA LYS A 138 1.96 -20.86 -23.66
C LYS A 138 3.00 -21.07 -22.57
N PRO A 139 3.40 -22.31 -22.30
CA PRO A 139 4.41 -22.55 -21.26
C PRO A 139 5.68 -21.70 -21.41
N SER A 140 6.14 -21.49 -22.64
CA SER A 140 7.35 -20.69 -22.88
C SER A 140 7.16 -19.21 -22.58
N ASP A 141 5.91 -18.74 -22.49
CA ASP A 141 5.60 -17.33 -22.24
C ASP A 141 5.17 -17.08 -20.79
N ARG A 142 5.16 -18.10 -19.96
CA ARG A 142 4.72 -17.95 -18.58
C ARG A 142 5.74 -17.19 -17.76
N LEU A 143 5.24 -16.40 -16.81
CA LEU A 143 6.06 -15.53 -16.00
C LEU A 143 6.10 -16.04 -14.56
N ALA A 144 7.21 -15.75 -13.87
CA ALA A 144 7.37 -16.10 -12.47
C ALA A 144 6.55 -15.17 -11.58
N ARG A 145 6.39 -13.91 -11.99
CA ARG A 145 5.62 -12.90 -11.26
C ARG A 145 5.14 -11.85 -12.25
N PRO A 146 4.22 -10.96 -11.85
CA PRO A 146 3.71 -9.95 -12.80
C PRO A 146 4.82 -9.07 -13.35
N PRO A 147 4.67 -8.57 -14.60
CA PRO A 147 5.71 -7.79 -15.26
C PRO A 147 6.16 -6.57 -14.49
N GLY A 148 5.28 -5.93 -13.74
CA GLY A 148 5.59 -4.72 -13.00
C GLY A 148 6.18 -4.94 -11.63
N ASN A 149 6.29 -6.17 -11.17
CA ASN A 149 6.93 -6.49 -9.90
C ASN A 149 8.39 -6.83 -10.15
N LYS A 150 9.28 -5.96 -9.67
CA LYS A 150 10.72 -6.12 -9.92
C LYS A 150 11.29 -7.32 -9.20
N ASN A 151 10.70 -7.65 -8.05
CA ASN A 151 11.17 -8.77 -7.22
C ASN A 151 9.97 -9.33 -6.46
N ASP A 152 10.23 -10.24 -5.54
CA ASP A 152 9.19 -10.91 -4.77
C ASP A 152 8.76 -10.14 -3.52
N ASN A 153 9.22 -8.93 -3.35
CA ASN A 153 8.83 -8.11 -2.20
C ASN A 153 7.65 -7.23 -2.52
#